data_540551a21b1e646499367c2d1bc855ba
#
_entry.id   540551a21b1e646499367c2d1bc855ba
#
_cell.length_a   1.000
_cell.length_b   1.000
_cell.length_c   1.000
_cell.angle_alpha   90.00
_cell.angle_beta   90.00
_cell.angle_gamma   90.00
#
_symmetry.space_group_name_H-M   'P 1'
#
loop_
_entity.id
_entity.type
_entity.pdbx_description
1 polymer ?
#
loop_
_entity_poly.entity_id
_entity_poly.type
_entity_poly.pdbx_seq_one_letter_code
_entity_poly.pdbx_strand_id
1 'polypeptide(L)'
;AVEDLTQFDDLQEVLDQFYPSAYAAFSFNSGLYALPETQLCSILFYRSDILEEYGLSVPETWDDLIAMLPTIQGANMSVGIPYPDIAAPNLSSYYAMLYQLGGALYNDSATHTTINSEAGVQAFERYTSLYNDYGLPTIFDFVSRFRSGEMPLGIFDYTTFNTLTVSAPEIRGLWDIAILPGTLRTADDGSTYVDHSGHSQGACCMMIATDSETTKQNAWQFMKWWTSTDAQVRFGREIEAVLGSSARYATANIAAIEQLSWSEAQLKVIREQMTWAVGFREVAGGYYTTRHMTNAVRKVTNDKTDPRETLLDYARTINEEINKKRLEFGLPIDEETP
;
A
#
# COMPACT_ATOMS: atom_id res chain seq x y z
N ALA A 1 -9.84 5.41 24.64
CA ALA A 1 -8.42 5.05 24.66
C ALA A 1 -8.27 3.56 24.33
N VAL A 2 -7.12 3.16 23.84
CA VAL A 2 -6.72 1.79 23.57
C VAL A 2 -5.54 1.42 24.46
N GLU A 3 -5.39 0.13 24.77
CA GLU A 3 -4.29 -0.37 25.60
C GLU A 3 -2.99 -0.42 24.78
N ASP A 4 -1.89 -0.12 25.45
CA ASP A 4 -0.55 -0.36 24.91
C ASP A 4 -0.20 -1.85 25.12
N LEU A 5 0.06 -2.53 24.01
CA LEU A 5 0.35 -3.97 24.00
C LEU A 5 1.78 -4.29 24.47
N THR A 6 2.66 -3.31 24.55
CA THR A 6 4.04 -3.51 25.07
C THR A 6 4.08 -3.93 26.54
N GLN A 7 2.96 -3.82 27.25
CA GLN A 7 2.81 -4.33 28.60
C GLN A 7 2.80 -5.87 28.71
N PHE A 8 2.63 -6.59 27.59
CA PHE A 8 2.57 -8.07 27.59
C PHE A 8 3.93 -8.67 27.25
N ASP A 9 4.45 -9.53 28.14
CA ASP A 9 5.82 -10.09 28.04
C ASP A 9 6.02 -10.96 26.80
N ASP A 10 4.94 -11.57 26.27
CA ASP A 10 4.95 -12.46 25.09
C ASP A 10 4.62 -11.74 23.78
N LEU A 11 4.57 -10.41 23.77
CA LEU A 11 4.25 -9.63 22.59
C LEU A 11 5.18 -9.92 21.41
N GLN A 12 6.50 -10.03 21.64
CA GLN A 12 7.44 -10.26 20.56
C GLN A 12 7.22 -11.61 19.89
N GLU A 13 6.91 -12.66 20.64
CA GLU A 13 6.57 -13.98 20.09
C GLU A 13 5.33 -13.91 19.18
N VAL A 14 4.38 -13.06 19.52
CA VAL A 14 3.19 -12.82 18.68
C VAL A 14 3.56 -12.05 17.41
N LEU A 15 4.42 -11.02 17.51
CA LEU A 15 4.84 -10.19 16.37
C LEU A 15 5.71 -10.94 15.36
N ASP A 16 6.43 -11.96 15.77
CA ASP A 16 7.26 -12.81 14.89
C ASP A 16 6.44 -13.55 13.82
N GLN A 17 5.11 -13.58 13.97
CA GLN A 17 4.19 -14.15 12.98
C GLN A 17 3.87 -13.20 11.81
N PHE A 18 4.33 -11.94 11.84
CA PHE A 18 3.97 -10.91 10.88
C PHE A 18 5.22 -10.22 10.31
N TYR A 19 5.09 -9.68 9.11
CA TYR A 19 6.09 -8.73 8.61
C TYR A 19 6.04 -7.44 9.43
N PRO A 20 7.19 -6.80 9.75
CA PRO A 20 7.22 -5.53 10.47
C PRO A 20 6.36 -4.43 9.81
N SER A 21 6.26 -4.45 8.48
CA SER A 21 5.41 -3.53 7.71
C SER A 21 3.92 -3.67 8.00
N ALA A 22 3.46 -4.81 8.51
CA ALA A 22 2.04 -5.04 8.81
C ALA A 22 1.59 -4.32 10.09
N TYR A 23 2.50 -4.09 11.06
CA TYR A 23 2.16 -3.45 12.34
C TYR A 23 2.81 -2.07 12.55
N ALA A 24 3.63 -1.60 11.62
CA ALA A 24 4.28 -0.30 11.73
C ALA A 24 3.29 0.86 11.95
N ALA A 25 2.14 0.84 11.25
CA ALA A 25 1.10 1.85 11.38
C ALA A 25 0.42 1.89 12.76
N PHE A 26 0.55 0.82 13.55
CA PHE A 26 -0.07 0.71 14.88
C PHE A 26 0.89 1.10 16.02
N SER A 27 2.08 1.57 15.67
CA SER A 27 3.10 2.01 16.62
C SER A 27 3.06 3.52 16.81
N PHE A 28 3.08 3.97 18.06
CA PHE A 28 3.10 5.39 18.40
C PHE A 28 3.87 5.60 19.71
N ASN A 29 4.80 6.56 19.79
CA ASN A 29 5.60 6.90 20.99
C ASN A 29 6.19 5.67 21.69
N SER A 30 6.81 4.76 20.94
CA SER A 30 7.40 3.50 21.43
C SER A 30 6.39 2.46 21.93
N GLY A 31 5.09 2.73 21.89
CA GLY A 31 4.02 1.77 22.17
C GLY A 31 3.54 1.08 20.91
N LEU A 32 2.87 -0.05 21.08
CA LEU A 32 2.14 -0.77 20.02
C LEU A 32 0.68 -0.95 20.48
N TYR A 33 -0.27 -0.55 19.65
CA TYR A 33 -1.67 -0.41 20.06
C TYR A 33 -2.63 -1.36 19.35
N ALA A 34 -2.15 -2.17 18.41
CA ALA A 34 -2.95 -3.16 17.70
C ALA A 34 -2.10 -4.31 17.18
N LEU A 35 -2.71 -5.49 16.97
CA LEU A 35 -2.14 -6.59 16.19
C LEU A 35 -2.70 -6.56 14.77
N PRO A 36 -1.89 -6.82 13.74
CA PRO A 36 -2.37 -6.88 12.37
C PRO A 36 -3.29 -8.10 12.17
N GLU A 37 -4.39 -7.89 11.48
CA GLU A 37 -5.34 -8.93 11.08
C GLU A 37 -5.17 -9.25 9.60
N THR A 38 -5.15 -8.21 8.77
CA THR A 38 -4.90 -8.34 7.33
C THR A 38 -3.68 -7.53 6.92
N GLN A 39 -3.06 -7.95 5.81
CA GLN A 39 -2.03 -7.15 5.15
C GLN A 39 -2.30 -7.12 3.64
N LEU A 40 -2.31 -5.93 3.08
CA LEU A 40 -2.49 -5.66 1.66
C LEU A 40 -1.24 -4.96 1.11
N CYS A 41 -0.88 -5.32 -0.10
CA CYS A 41 0.14 -4.63 -0.90
C CYS A 41 -0.31 -4.60 -2.36
N SER A 42 0.09 -3.55 -3.07
CA SER A 42 -0.17 -3.44 -4.50
C SER A 42 0.79 -4.32 -5.29
N ILE A 43 0.28 -4.95 -6.35
CA ILE A 43 1.03 -5.74 -7.31
C ILE A 43 0.63 -5.35 -8.73
N LEU A 44 1.36 -5.82 -9.72
CA LEU A 44 1.04 -5.65 -11.13
C LEU A 44 0.17 -6.80 -11.61
N PHE A 45 -0.95 -6.48 -12.26
CA PHE A 45 -1.78 -7.38 -13.06
C PHE A 45 -1.50 -7.14 -14.53
N TYR A 46 -1.34 -8.20 -15.32
CA TYR A 46 -1.07 -8.06 -16.74
C TYR A 46 -1.76 -9.14 -17.59
N ARG A 47 -2.21 -8.77 -18.78
CA ARG A 47 -2.74 -9.66 -19.80
C ARG A 47 -1.58 -10.24 -20.61
N SER A 48 -1.22 -11.50 -20.32
CA SER A 48 -0.11 -12.18 -20.99
C SER A 48 -0.34 -12.35 -22.50
N ASP A 49 -1.56 -12.65 -22.91
CA ASP A 49 -1.95 -12.78 -24.32
C ASP A 49 -1.79 -11.45 -25.09
N ILE A 50 -2.18 -10.33 -24.49
CA ILE A 50 -2.05 -9.01 -25.14
C ILE A 50 -0.58 -8.57 -25.15
N LEU A 51 0.17 -8.76 -24.08
CA LEU A 51 1.60 -8.43 -24.09
C LEU A 51 2.35 -9.21 -25.17
N GLU A 52 2.06 -10.51 -25.32
CA GLU A 52 2.63 -11.36 -26.37
C GLU A 52 2.23 -10.87 -27.78
N GLU A 53 0.97 -10.52 -28.01
CA GLU A 53 0.47 -10.00 -29.29
C GLU A 53 1.22 -8.74 -29.74
N TYR A 54 1.52 -7.84 -28.80
CA TYR A 54 2.20 -6.58 -29.08
C TYR A 54 3.73 -6.64 -28.90
N GLY A 55 4.29 -7.82 -28.61
CA GLY A 55 5.72 -8.01 -28.42
C GLY A 55 6.28 -7.25 -27.21
N LEU A 56 5.46 -7.08 -26.17
CA LEU A 56 5.81 -6.40 -24.93
C LEU A 56 6.20 -7.41 -23.84
N SER A 57 7.13 -7.03 -22.98
CA SER A 57 7.51 -7.80 -21.80
C SER A 57 6.81 -7.25 -20.55
N VAL A 58 6.67 -8.05 -19.50
CA VAL A 58 6.20 -7.57 -18.20
C VAL A 58 7.17 -6.50 -17.69
N PRO A 59 6.72 -5.28 -17.35
CA PRO A 59 7.61 -4.21 -16.93
C PRO A 59 8.18 -4.50 -15.53
N GLU A 60 9.49 -4.44 -15.41
CA GLU A 60 10.20 -4.58 -14.13
C GLU A 60 10.28 -3.23 -13.40
N THR A 61 10.36 -2.15 -14.16
CA THR A 61 10.49 -0.78 -13.63
C THR A 61 9.35 0.13 -14.11
N TRP A 62 9.19 1.27 -13.43
CA TRP A 62 8.30 2.33 -13.91
C TRP A 62 8.71 2.87 -15.28
N ASP A 63 10.03 2.90 -15.56
CA ASP A 63 10.53 3.34 -16.87
C ASP A 63 10.14 2.37 -17.97
N ASP A 64 10.20 1.06 -17.72
CA ASP A 64 9.71 0.05 -18.65
C ASP A 64 8.20 0.22 -18.91
N LEU A 65 7.41 0.42 -17.85
CA LEU A 65 5.98 0.64 -17.96
C LEU A 65 5.67 1.89 -18.80
N ILE A 66 6.39 2.99 -18.57
CA ILE A 66 6.24 4.24 -19.33
C ILE A 66 6.66 4.01 -20.80
N ALA A 67 7.74 3.27 -21.06
CA ALA A 67 8.20 2.98 -22.41
C ALA A 67 7.19 2.16 -23.25
N MET A 68 6.31 1.39 -22.59
CA MET A 68 5.24 0.64 -23.25
C MET A 68 4.04 1.49 -23.66
N LEU A 69 3.81 2.65 -23.00
CA LEU A 69 2.62 3.47 -23.20
C LEU A 69 2.34 3.86 -24.66
N PRO A 70 3.33 4.25 -25.48
CA PRO A 70 3.05 4.57 -26.88
C PRO A 70 2.43 3.42 -27.66
N THR A 71 2.89 2.17 -27.43
CA THR A 71 2.34 0.97 -28.07
C THR A 71 0.92 0.67 -27.59
N ILE A 72 0.71 0.71 -26.25
CA ILE A 72 -0.58 0.45 -25.61
C ILE A 72 -1.61 1.50 -26.08
N GLN A 73 -1.28 2.77 -25.99
CA GLN A 73 -2.17 3.87 -26.38
C GLN A 73 -2.41 3.92 -27.89
N GLY A 74 -1.42 3.57 -28.71
CA GLY A 74 -1.56 3.43 -30.16
C GLY A 74 -2.59 2.35 -30.56
N ALA A 75 -2.81 1.36 -29.71
CA ALA A 75 -3.83 0.33 -29.85
C ALA A 75 -5.17 0.70 -29.16
N ASN A 76 -5.38 1.95 -28.76
CA ASN A 76 -6.54 2.45 -27.99
C ASN A 76 -6.74 1.73 -26.64
N MET A 77 -5.66 1.25 -26.04
CA MET A 77 -5.64 0.67 -24.71
C MET A 77 -5.02 1.66 -23.70
N SER A 78 -5.08 1.36 -22.41
CA SER A 78 -4.49 2.16 -21.37
C SER A 78 -3.95 1.29 -20.22
N VAL A 79 -3.33 1.92 -19.21
CA VAL A 79 -2.85 1.28 -17.98
C VAL A 79 -3.69 1.76 -16.80
N GLY A 80 -4.09 0.83 -15.94
CA GLY A 80 -4.88 1.10 -14.73
C GLY A 80 -3.99 1.42 -13.54
N ILE A 81 -3.80 2.70 -13.24
CA ILE A 81 -3.15 3.14 -12.01
C ILE A 81 -4.19 3.92 -11.19
N PRO A 82 -4.41 3.56 -9.91
CA PRO A 82 -5.39 4.26 -9.08
C PRO A 82 -5.09 5.75 -8.98
N TYR A 83 -6.12 6.55 -9.28
CA TYR A 83 -6.10 7.99 -9.09
C TYR A 83 -6.83 8.33 -7.78
N PRO A 84 -6.27 9.19 -6.91
CA PRO A 84 -6.88 9.45 -5.62
C PRO A 84 -8.16 10.29 -5.78
N ASP A 85 -9.26 9.77 -5.24
CA ASP A 85 -10.53 10.47 -5.11
C ASP A 85 -10.75 10.93 -3.66
N ILE A 86 -11.58 11.96 -3.45
CA ILE A 86 -11.88 12.47 -2.09
C ILE A 86 -12.64 11.42 -1.27
N ALA A 87 -13.50 10.63 -1.92
CA ALA A 87 -14.31 9.61 -1.27
C ALA A 87 -13.55 8.30 -1.03
N ALA A 88 -12.54 8.02 -1.87
CA ALA A 88 -11.71 6.82 -1.81
C ALA A 88 -10.25 7.17 -2.16
N PRO A 89 -9.53 7.84 -1.25
CA PRO A 89 -8.16 8.25 -1.51
C PRO A 89 -7.26 7.02 -1.62
N ASN A 90 -6.68 6.82 -2.81
CA ASN A 90 -5.70 5.78 -3.07
C ASN A 90 -4.42 6.43 -3.63
N LEU A 91 -3.41 6.50 -2.82
CA LEU A 91 -2.09 7.05 -3.13
C LEU A 91 -1.00 5.98 -3.14
N SER A 92 -1.37 4.68 -3.17
CA SER A 92 -0.44 3.57 -3.05
C SER A 92 0.71 3.63 -4.06
N SER A 93 0.43 4.01 -5.32
CA SER A 93 1.46 4.16 -6.34
C SER A 93 2.39 5.35 -6.11
N TYR A 94 1.89 6.48 -5.58
CA TYR A 94 2.74 7.58 -5.13
C TYR A 94 3.63 7.17 -3.97
N TYR A 95 3.07 6.50 -2.97
CA TYR A 95 3.86 6.02 -1.82
C TYR A 95 4.92 5.01 -2.24
N ALA A 96 4.60 4.13 -3.18
CA ALA A 96 5.59 3.21 -3.74
C ALA A 96 6.76 3.96 -4.39
N MET A 97 6.49 4.93 -5.27
CA MET A 97 7.53 5.74 -5.90
C MET A 97 8.36 6.51 -4.86
N LEU A 98 7.72 7.04 -3.81
CA LEU A 98 8.39 7.72 -2.70
C LEU A 98 9.39 6.80 -1.99
N TYR A 99 8.95 5.60 -1.58
CA TYR A 99 9.80 4.64 -0.87
C TYR A 99 10.93 4.12 -1.76
N GLN A 100 10.64 3.79 -3.00
CA GLN A 100 11.62 3.35 -3.99
C GLN A 100 12.71 4.39 -4.29
N LEU A 101 12.44 5.67 -4.09
CA LEU A 101 13.42 6.75 -4.14
C LEU A 101 14.13 7.00 -2.80
N GLY A 102 13.84 6.18 -1.78
CA GLY A 102 14.42 6.29 -0.43
C GLY A 102 13.80 7.40 0.41
N GLY A 103 12.63 7.90 0.02
CA GLY A 103 11.87 8.86 0.80
C GLY A 103 10.97 8.21 1.85
N ALA A 104 10.38 9.02 2.71
CA ALA A 104 9.41 8.61 3.72
C ALA A 104 8.27 9.64 3.81
N LEU A 105 7.14 9.25 4.40
CA LEU A 105 6.02 10.17 4.64
C LEU A 105 6.31 11.13 5.78
N TYR A 106 7.01 10.65 6.80
CA TYR A 106 7.32 11.39 8.02
C TYR A 106 8.76 11.13 8.42
N ASN A 107 9.32 12.05 9.20
CA ASN A 107 10.63 11.86 9.83
C ASN A 107 10.59 10.77 10.93
N ASP A 108 11.75 10.29 11.35
CA ASP A 108 11.87 9.19 12.34
C ASP A 108 11.23 9.53 13.69
N SER A 109 11.20 10.80 14.10
CA SER A 109 10.54 11.26 15.31
C SER A 109 9.03 11.45 15.19
N ALA A 110 8.46 11.24 13.99
CA ALA A 110 7.03 11.39 13.68
C ALA A 110 6.48 12.79 14.09
N THR A 111 7.28 13.84 13.86
CA THR A 111 6.96 15.23 14.19
C THR A 111 6.53 16.07 13.00
N HIS A 112 6.96 15.70 11.79
CA HIS A 112 6.62 16.40 10.56
C HIS A 112 6.65 15.47 9.34
N THR A 113 5.99 15.89 8.26
CA THR A 113 6.08 15.18 6.98
C THR A 113 7.39 15.49 6.26
N THR A 114 7.92 14.51 5.54
CA THR A 114 9.15 14.61 4.74
C THR A 114 8.87 14.52 3.23
N ILE A 115 7.61 14.65 2.82
CA ILE A 115 7.22 14.63 1.39
C ILE A 115 7.83 15.78 0.59
N ASN A 116 8.28 16.86 1.24
CA ASN A 116 9.01 17.98 0.65
C ASN A 116 10.50 17.69 0.40
N SER A 117 10.99 16.50 0.74
CA SER A 117 12.34 16.05 0.37
C SER A 117 12.50 15.91 -1.16
N GLU A 118 13.74 15.85 -1.64
CA GLU A 118 14.00 15.63 -3.07
C GLU A 118 13.35 14.34 -3.59
N ALA A 119 13.41 13.25 -2.82
CA ALA A 119 12.71 12.00 -3.14
C ALA A 119 11.19 12.18 -3.21
N GLY A 120 10.62 12.96 -2.28
CA GLY A 120 9.19 13.25 -2.27
C GLY A 120 8.74 14.07 -3.47
N VAL A 121 9.51 15.07 -3.84
CA VAL A 121 9.25 15.90 -5.03
C VAL A 121 9.35 15.06 -6.31
N GLN A 122 10.43 14.30 -6.49
CA GLN A 122 10.61 13.45 -7.66
C GLN A 122 9.49 12.41 -7.79
N ALA A 123 9.11 11.76 -6.68
CA ALA A 123 8.00 10.81 -6.66
C ALA A 123 6.68 11.49 -7.07
N PHE A 124 6.43 12.69 -6.58
CA PHE A 124 5.20 13.42 -6.85
C PHE A 124 5.11 13.92 -8.29
N GLU A 125 6.21 14.46 -8.83
CA GLU A 125 6.34 14.86 -10.23
C GLU A 125 6.11 13.65 -11.14
N ARG A 126 6.78 12.51 -10.86
CA ARG A 126 6.62 11.28 -11.62
C ARG A 126 5.19 10.74 -11.57
N TYR A 127 4.58 10.69 -10.40
CA TYR A 127 3.22 10.20 -10.25
C TYR A 127 2.20 11.09 -10.98
N THR A 128 2.30 12.41 -10.86
CA THR A 128 1.38 13.34 -11.52
C THR A 128 1.58 13.39 -13.04
N SER A 129 2.82 13.15 -13.54
CA SER A 129 3.09 13.07 -14.98
C SER A 129 2.37 11.91 -15.66
N LEU A 130 2.08 10.81 -14.95
CA LEU A 130 1.29 9.71 -15.48
C LEU A 130 -0.06 10.17 -16.04
N TYR A 131 -0.68 11.15 -15.40
CA TYR A 131 -1.98 11.71 -15.80
C TYR A 131 -1.84 12.94 -16.71
N ASN A 132 -0.86 13.80 -16.45
CA ASN A 132 -0.70 15.06 -17.16
C ASN A 132 -0.01 14.90 -18.51
N ASP A 133 1.06 14.11 -18.55
CA ASP A 133 1.94 13.99 -19.69
C ASP A 133 1.66 12.70 -20.49
N TYR A 134 1.39 11.62 -19.79
CA TYR A 134 1.08 10.32 -20.41
C TYR A 134 -0.40 10.04 -20.60
N GLY A 135 -1.28 10.90 -20.07
CA GLY A 135 -2.73 10.84 -20.31
C GLY A 135 -3.43 9.59 -19.77
N LEU A 136 -2.93 9.00 -18.68
CA LEU A 136 -3.62 7.89 -18.05
C LEU A 136 -4.99 8.32 -17.51
N PRO A 137 -6.01 7.44 -17.57
CA PRO A 137 -7.35 7.77 -17.13
C PRO A 137 -7.41 7.96 -15.61
N THR A 138 -8.15 8.96 -15.15
CA THR A 138 -8.40 9.23 -13.74
C THR A 138 -9.65 8.53 -13.19
N ILE A 139 -10.56 8.11 -14.08
CA ILE A 139 -11.80 7.41 -13.74
C ILE A 139 -11.95 6.21 -14.66
N PHE A 140 -12.03 5.03 -14.09
CA PHE A 140 -12.21 3.77 -14.82
C PHE A 140 -12.67 2.65 -13.89
N ASP A 141 -13.30 1.62 -14.49
CA ASP A 141 -13.51 0.32 -13.85
C ASP A 141 -12.41 -0.64 -14.35
N PHE A 142 -11.44 -0.93 -13.50
CA PHE A 142 -10.31 -1.77 -13.87
C PHE A 142 -10.76 -3.19 -14.27
N VAL A 143 -11.61 -3.82 -13.46
CA VAL A 143 -12.03 -5.20 -13.68
C VAL A 143 -12.72 -5.36 -15.06
N SER A 144 -13.64 -4.46 -15.37
CA SER A 144 -14.34 -4.48 -16.66
C SER A 144 -13.39 -4.22 -17.84
N ARG A 145 -12.50 -3.23 -17.72
CA ARG A 145 -11.57 -2.87 -18.80
C ARG A 145 -10.41 -3.87 -18.96
N PHE A 146 -9.97 -4.48 -17.88
CA PHE A 146 -8.96 -5.56 -17.92
C PHE A 146 -9.55 -6.80 -18.62
N ARG A 147 -10.79 -7.12 -18.27
CA ARG A 147 -11.56 -8.20 -18.87
C ARG A 147 -11.73 -8.00 -20.40
N SER A 148 -12.10 -6.80 -20.85
CA SER A 148 -12.26 -6.49 -22.27
C SER A 148 -10.95 -6.35 -23.05
N GLY A 149 -9.80 -6.23 -22.35
CA GLY A 149 -8.49 -5.98 -22.94
C GLY A 149 -8.17 -4.50 -23.17
N GLU A 150 -9.10 -3.58 -22.85
CA GLU A 150 -8.87 -2.14 -22.98
C GLU A 150 -7.82 -1.61 -21.97
N MET A 151 -7.56 -2.37 -20.92
CA MET A 151 -6.61 -2.01 -19.86
C MET A 151 -5.75 -3.23 -19.48
N PRO A 152 -4.79 -3.62 -20.36
CA PRO A 152 -4.06 -4.87 -20.23
C PRO A 152 -3.07 -4.92 -19.07
N LEU A 153 -2.80 -3.78 -18.43
CA LEU A 153 -1.95 -3.65 -17.26
C LEU A 153 -2.66 -2.83 -16.18
N GLY A 154 -2.45 -3.20 -14.92
CA GLY A 154 -2.96 -2.41 -13.79
C GLY A 154 -2.24 -2.70 -12.48
N ILE A 155 -2.15 -1.70 -11.61
CA ILE A 155 -1.52 -1.78 -10.29
C ILE A 155 -2.61 -1.65 -9.23
N PHE A 156 -2.89 -2.76 -8.53
CA PHE A 156 -3.95 -2.85 -7.54
C PHE A 156 -3.53 -3.78 -6.40
N ASP A 157 -4.27 -3.74 -5.29
CA ASP A 157 -4.07 -4.69 -4.20
C ASP A 157 -4.19 -6.13 -4.69
N TYR A 158 -3.34 -7.02 -4.19
CA TYR A 158 -3.31 -8.41 -4.64
C TYR A 158 -4.66 -9.14 -4.51
N THR A 159 -5.55 -8.68 -3.63
CA THR A 159 -6.93 -9.21 -3.50
C THR A 159 -7.80 -8.96 -4.73
N THR A 160 -7.44 -8.02 -5.61
CA THR A 160 -8.08 -7.82 -6.91
C THR A 160 -8.03 -9.10 -7.76
N PHE A 161 -7.03 -9.98 -7.52
CA PHE A 161 -6.96 -11.31 -8.09
C PHE A 161 -8.24 -12.12 -7.85
N ASN A 162 -8.78 -12.06 -6.65
CA ASN A 162 -10.00 -12.78 -6.28
C ASN A 162 -11.20 -12.28 -7.10
N THR A 163 -11.31 -10.96 -7.23
CA THR A 163 -12.38 -10.33 -8.03
C THR A 163 -12.28 -10.72 -9.51
N LEU A 164 -11.08 -10.63 -10.11
CA LEU A 164 -10.86 -11.00 -11.50
C LEU A 164 -11.17 -12.49 -11.76
N THR A 165 -10.76 -13.37 -10.84
CA THR A 165 -11.02 -14.81 -10.96
C THR A 165 -12.52 -15.13 -11.07
N VAL A 166 -13.36 -14.40 -10.34
CA VAL A 166 -14.81 -14.61 -10.31
C VAL A 166 -15.52 -13.84 -11.43
N SER A 167 -15.13 -12.58 -11.66
CA SER A 167 -15.83 -11.66 -12.54
C SER A 167 -15.42 -11.77 -14.02
N ALA A 168 -14.27 -12.39 -14.29
CA ALA A 168 -13.71 -12.51 -15.63
C ALA A 168 -13.27 -13.96 -15.97
N PRO A 169 -14.16 -14.98 -15.80
CA PRO A 169 -13.80 -16.38 -16.01
C PRO A 169 -13.40 -16.70 -17.45
N GLU A 170 -13.86 -15.92 -18.44
CA GLU A 170 -13.56 -16.09 -19.87
C GLU A 170 -12.12 -15.76 -20.25
N ILE A 171 -11.41 -14.98 -19.44
CA ILE A 171 -9.99 -14.67 -19.66
C ILE A 171 -9.06 -15.49 -18.76
N ARG A 172 -9.58 -16.56 -18.15
CA ARG A 172 -8.75 -17.46 -17.32
C ARG A 172 -7.58 -18.03 -18.11
N GLY A 173 -6.35 -17.88 -17.57
CA GLY A 173 -5.14 -18.33 -18.22
C GLY A 173 -4.58 -17.36 -19.28
N LEU A 174 -5.22 -16.21 -19.50
CA LEU A 174 -4.76 -15.16 -20.40
C LEU A 174 -4.13 -13.97 -19.63
N TRP A 175 -3.98 -14.07 -18.33
CA TRP A 175 -3.42 -13.05 -17.47
C TRP A 175 -2.71 -13.65 -16.27
N ASP A 176 -1.81 -12.88 -15.68
CA ASP A 176 -1.08 -13.26 -14.48
C ASP A 176 -0.74 -12.01 -13.65
N ILE A 177 -0.01 -12.21 -12.56
CA ILE A 177 0.45 -11.18 -11.64
C ILE A 177 1.97 -11.14 -11.56
N ALA A 178 2.51 -9.97 -11.29
CA ALA A 178 3.92 -9.75 -11.01
C ALA A 178 4.09 -8.80 -9.81
N ILE A 179 5.30 -8.72 -9.26
CA ILE A 179 5.61 -7.71 -8.25
C ILE A 179 5.46 -6.30 -8.84
N LEU A 180 5.26 -5.34 -7.98
CA LEU A 180 5.10 -3.93 -8.35
C LEU A 180 6.31 -3.45 -9.17
N PRO A 181 6.13 -2.69 -10.26
CA PRO A 181 7.24 -2.07 -10.97
C PRO A 181 8.10 -1.22 -10.02
N GLY A 182 9.39 -1.41 -10.11
CA GLY A 182 10.34 -0.78 -9.20
C GLY A 182 11.05 0.43 -9.80
N THR A 183 12.01 0.94 -9.03
CA THR A 183 12.91 2.00 -9.44
C THR A 183 14.35 1.51 -9.34
N LEU A 184 15.15 1.70 -10.40
CA LEU A 184 16.57 1.34 -10.39
C LEU A 184 17.32 2.19 -9.36
N ARG A 185 18.04 1.54 -8.46
CA ARG A 185 18.83 2.15 -7.40
C ARG A 185 20.29 1.73 -7.48
N THR A 186 21.14 2.57 -6.92
CA THR A 186 22.56 2.24 -6.73
C THR A 186 22.81 2.09 -5.22
N ALA A 187 23.34 0.95 -4.81
CA ALA A 187 23.77 0.70 -3.44
C ALA A 187 25.11 1.40 -3.13
N ASP A 188 25.45 1.47 -1.85
CA ASP A 188 26.68 2.14 -1.39
C ASP A 188 27.98 1.51 -1.94
N ASP A 189 27.92 0.22 -2.28
CA ASP A 189 29.03 -0.50 -2.92
C ASP A 189 29.14 -0.29 -4.43
N GLY A 190 28.25 0.52 -5.02
CA GLY A 190 28.17 0.82 -6.45
C GLY A 190 27.40 -0.21 -7.28
N SER A 191 26.90 -1.29 -6.68
CA SER A 191 26.01 -2.24 -7.38
C SER A 191 24.64 -1.60 -7.64
N THR A 192 23.95 -2.09 -8.67
CA THR A 192 22.59 -1.64 -8.99
C THR A 192 21.58 -2.73 -8.67
N TYR A 193 20.41 -2.32 -8.18
CA TYR A 193 19.28 -3.20 -7.94
C TYR A 193 17.98 -2.45 -8.25
N VAL A 194 16.90 -3.19 -8.46
CA VAL A 194 15.55 -2.60 -8.59
C VAL A 194 14.88 -2.64 -7.25
N ASP A 195 14.48 -1.48 -6.75
CA ASP A 195 13.73 -1.34 -5.50
C ASP A 195 12.24 -1.45 -5.81
N HIS A 196 11.58 -2.48 -5.28
CA HIS A 196 10.15 -2.75 -5.46
C HIS A 196 9.32 -2.37 -4.24
N SER A 197 9.82 -1.49 -3.38
CA SER A 197 9.11 -1.03 -2.18
C SER A 197 7.71 -0.55 -2.52
N GLY A 198 6.75 -0.99 -1.73
CA GLY A 198 5.34 -0.67 -1.90
C GLY A 198 4.67 -0.39 -0.57
N HIS A 199 3.55 0.33 -0.61
CA HIS A 199 2.79 0.65 0.59
C HIS A 199 2.11 -0.60 1.18
N SER A 200 2.27 -0.80 2.50
CA SER A 200 1.54 -1.80 3.28
C SER A 200 0.37 -1.16 4.01
N GLN A 201 -0.79 -1.76 3.89
CA GLN A 201 -2.00 -1.38 4.62
C GLN A 201 -2.76 -2.62 5.06
N GLY A 202 -3.69 -2.48 6.02
CA GLY A 202 -4.49 -3.60 6.48
C GLY A 202 -5.41 -3.23 7.62
N ALA A 203 -6.23 -4.20 8.03
CA ALA A 203 -7.04 -4.13 9.23
C ALA A 203 -6.26 -4.64 10.44
N CYS A 204 -6.71 -4.26 11.62
CA CYS A 204 -6.12 -4.67 12.88
C CYS A 204 -7.17 -4.98 13.93
N CYS A 205 -6.77 -5.72 14.95
CA CYS A 205 -7.53 -5.83 16.20
C CYS A 205 -6.82 -5.04 17.31
N MET A 206 -7.59 -4.28 18.08
CA MET A 206 -7.09 -3.46 19.18
C MET A 206 -7.88 -3.72 20.47
N MET A 207 -7.20 -3.51 21.58
CA MET A 207 -7.80 -3.65 22.90
C MET A 207 -8.32 -2.30 23.39
N ILE A 208 -9.61 -2.21 23.65
CA ILE A 208 -10.18 -1.01 24.29
C ILE A 208 -9.69 -0.94 25.74
N ALA A 209 -9.27 0.23 26.18
CA ALA A 209 -8.77 0.46 27.52
C ALA A 209 -9.81 0.09 28.60
N THR A 210 -9.35 -0.60 29.63
CA THR A 210 -10.18 -1.04 30.75
C THR A 210 -9.35 -1.05 32.05
N ASP A 211 -10.00 -0.78 33.19
CA ASP A 211 -9.37 -0.86 34.52
C ASP A 211 -9.33 -2.30 35.08
N SER A 212 -9.99 -3.25 34.42
CA SER A 212 -10.04 -4.64 34.84
C SER A 212 -8.87 -5.45 34.28
N GLU A 213 -7.94 -5.82 35.11
CA GLU A 213 -6.80 -6.67 34.73
C GLU A 213 -7.26 -8.01 34.14
N THR A 214 -8.29 -8.63 34.72
CA THR A 214 -8.86 -9.87 34.18
C THR A 214 -9.39 -9.68 32.76
N THR A 215 -10.05 -8.55 32.50
CA THR A 215 -10.55 -8.23 31.16
C THR A 215 -9.41 -8.02 30.18
N LYS A 216 -8.32 -7.33 30.57
CA LYS A 216 -7.12 -7.14 29.76
C LYS A 216 -6.50 -8.48 29.37
N GLN A 217 -6.28 -9.35 30.36
CA GLN A 217 -5.69 -10.67 30.13
C GLN A 217 -6.55 -11.52 29.19
N ASN A 218 -7.87 -11.53 29.37
CA ASN A 218 -8.78 -12.26 28.50
C ASN A 218 -8.80 -11.69 27.07
N ALA A 219 -8.78 -10.37 26.91
CA ALA A 219 -8.71 -9.71 25.61
C ALA A 219 -7.39 -10.03 24.90
N TRP A 220 -6.26 -10.02 25.63
CA TRP A 220 -4.96 -10.41 25.09
C TRP A 220 -4.95 -11.86 24.60
N GLN A 221 -5.49 -12.80 25.38
CA GLN A 221 -5.61 -14.19 24.96
C GLN A 221 -6.47 -14.32 23.69
N PHE A 222 -7.58 -13.57 23.60
CA PHE A 222 -8.41 -13.56 22.41
C PHE A 222 -7.65 -12.98 21.18
N MET A 223 -6.95 -11.86 21.33
CA MET A 223 -6.16 -11.25 20.23
C MET A 223 -5.10 -12.21 19.72
N LYS A 224 -4.34 -12.86 20.62
CA LYS A 224 -3.33 -13.88 20.25
C LYS A 224 -3.98 -15.06 19.53
N TRP A 225 -5.08 -15.56 20.04
CA TRP A 225 -5.80 -16.66 19.38
C TRP A 225 -6.31 -16.24 17.99
N TRP A 226 -6.94 -15.08 17.89
CA TRP A 226 -7.50 -14.60 16.63
C TRP A 226 -6.43 -14.42 15.54
N THR A 227 -5.30 -13.86 15.90
CA THR A 227 -4.20 -13.59 14.95
C THR A 227 -3.26 -14.79 14.76
N SER A 228 -3.48 -15.91 15.48
CA SER A 228 -2.66 -17.12 15.34
C SER A 228 -2.84 -17.78 13.97
N THR A 229 -1.82 -18.50 13.53
CA THR A 229 -1.84 -19.25 12.27
C THR A 229 -3.07 -20.15 12.16
N ASP A 230 -3.39 -20.95 13.18
CA ASP A 230 -4.51 -21.90 13.15
C ASP A 230 -5.86 -21.19 12.98
N ALA A 231 -6.11 -20.11 13.72
CA ALA A 231 -7.34 -19.37 13.64
C ALA A 231 -7.51 -18.70 12.28
N GLN A 232 -6.43 -18.06 11.77
CA GLN A 232 -6.41 -17.37 10.48
C GLN A 232 -6.59 -18.34 9.30
N VAL A 233 -5.95 -19.50 9.33
CA VAL A 233 -6.13 -20.55 8.32
C VAL A 233 -7.57 -21.08 8.34
N ARG A 234 -8.08 -21.39 9.52
CA ARG A 234 -9.45 -21.90 9.66
C ARG A 234 -10.46 -20.89 9.16
N PHE A 235 -10.39 -19.66 9.64
CA PHE A 235 -11.26 -18.57 9.22
C PHE A 235 -11.20 -18.35 7.70
N GLY A 236 -9.98 -18.22 7.13
CA GLY A 236 -9.79 -17.98 5.71
C GLY A 236 -10.35 -19.09 4.83
N ARG A 237 -10.19 -20.36 5.23
CA ARG A 237 -10.76 -21.51 4.50
C ARG A 237 -12.28 -21.59 4.63
N GLU A 238 -12.81 -21.35 5.82
CA GLU A 238 -14.26 -21.42 6.05
C GLU A 238 -14.99 -20.28 5.31
N ILE A 239 -14.47 -19.04 5.33
CA ILE A 239 -15.11 -17.93 4.61
C ILE A 239 -15.05 -18.12 3.10
N GLU A 240 -13.93 -18.62 2.57
CA GLU A 240 -13.82 -18.94 1.14
C GLU A 240 -14.74 -20.10 0.73
N ALA A 241 -14.88 -21.13 1.58
CA ALA A 241 -15.80 -22.24 1.33
C ALA A 241 -17.27 -21.81 1.28
N VAL A 242 -17.66 -20.82 2.09
CA VAL A 242 -19.05 -20.33 2.17
C VAL A 242 -19.35 -19.28 1.09
N LEU A 243 -18.44 -18.34 0.85
CA LEU A 243 -18.66 -17.17 0.00
C LEU A 243 -17.96 -17.26 -1.36
N GLY A 244 -17.14 -18.28 -1.57
CA GLY A 244 -16.37 -18.47 -2.81
C GLY A 244 -15.04 -17.71 -2.83
N SER A 245 -14.31 -17.87 -3.92
CA SER A 245 -12.94 -17.33 -4.09
C SER A 245 -12.86 -15.80 -3.98
N SER A 246 -13.97 -15.08 -4.19
CA SER A 246 -14.02 -13.62 -3.98
C SER A 246 -13.78 -13.22 -2.53
N ALA A 247 -14.06 -14.11 -1.59
CA ALA A 247 -13.87 -13.89 -0.15
C ALA A 247 -12.54 -14.46 0.39
N ARG A 248 -11.60 -14.83 -0.47
CA ARG A 248 -10.27 -15.31 -0.04
C ARG A 248 -9.61 -14.27 0.85
N TYR A 249 -9.25 -14.71 2.04
CA TYR A 249 -8.86 -13.84 3.13
C TYR A 249 -7.42 -13.34 2.99
N ALA A 250 -7.22 -12.05 3.22
CA ALA A 250 -5.92 -11.38 3.10
C ALA A 250 -5.20 -11.33 4.46
N THR A 251 -4.99 -12.49 5.10
CA THR A 251 -4.37 -12.56 6.42
C THR A 251 -2.98 -11.90 6.45
N ALA A 252 -2.67 -11.20 7.54
CA ALA A 252 -1.32 -10.68 7.81
C ALA A 252 -0.35 -11.77 8.32
N ASN A 253 -0.87 -12.92 8.79
CA ASN A 253 -0.05 -13.99 9.35
C ASN A 253 0.70 -14.73 8.25
N ILE A 254 2.04 -14.69 8.32
CA ILE A 254 2.96 -15.21 7.28
C ILE A 254 2.74 -16.72 7.04
N ALA A 255 2.61 -17.51 8.10
CA ALA A 255 2.42 -18.95 7.98
C ALA A 255 0.98 -19.32 7.59
N ALA A 256 0.01 -18.47 7.85
CA ALA A 256 -1.37 -18.69 7.48
C ALA A 256 -1.63 -18.46 5.98
N ILE A 257 -1.09 -17.38 5.38
CA ILE A 257 -1.29 -17.11 3.96
C ILE A 257 -0.77 -18.24 3.07
N GLU A 258 0.29 -18.92 3.50
CA GLU A 258 0.86 -20.09 2.81
C GLU A 258 -0.09 -21.29 2.76
N GLN A 259 -1.08 -21.35 3.65
CA GLN A 259 -2.03 -22.42 3.76
C GLN A 259 -3.40 -22.10 3.16
N LEU A 260 -3.58 -20.88 2.61
CA LEU A 260 -4.78 -20.51 1.89
C LEU A 260 -4.73 -20.95 0.43
N SER A 261 -5.82 -20.75 -0.32
CA SER A 261 -6.03 -21.31 -1.66
C SER A 261 -5.29 -20.55 -2.78
N TRP A 262 -4.05 -20.17 -2.54
CA TRP A 262 -3.16 -19.59 -3.56
C TRP A 262 -2.38 -20.70 -4.28
N SER A 263 -2.14 -20.57 -5.58
CA SER A 263 -1.17 -21.42 -6.26
C SER A 263 0.26 -21.06 -5.82
N GLU A 264 1.21 -21.97 -5.99
CA GLU A 264 2.61 -21.72 -5.65
C GLU A 264 3.18 -20.51 -6.39
N ALA A 265 2.84 -20.33 -7.68
CA ALA A 265 3.28 -19.19 -8.47
C ALA A 265 2.72 -17.87 -7.95
N GLN A 266 1.43 -17.82 -7.63
CA GLN A 266 0.77 -16.63 -7.06
C GLN A 266 1.35 -16.28 -5.68
N LEU A 267 1.49 -17.29 -4.83
CA LEU A 267 2.04 -17.13 -3.49
C LEU A 267 3.47 -16.60 -3.53
N LYS A 268 4.29 -17.06 -4.49
CA LYS A 268 5.64 -16.54 -4.69
C LYS A 268 5.63 -15.02 -4.94
N VAL A 269 4.79 -14.53 -5.85
CA VAL A 269 4.68 -13.10 -6.16
C VAL A 269 4.21 -12.31 -4.94
N ILE A 270 3.15 -12.79 -4.25
CA ILE A 270 2.58 -12.11 -3.09
C ILE A 270 3.61 -12.02 -1.96
N ARG A 271 4.30 -13.12 -1.64
CA ARG A 271 5.34 -13.14 -0.60
C ARG A 271 6.51 -12.24 -0.93
N GLU A 272 6.99 -12.29 -2.16
CA GLU A 272 8.06 -11.41 -2.63
C GLU A 272 7.67 -9.94 -2.45
N GLN A 273 6.47 -9.55 -2.89
CA GLN A 273 6.00 -8.18 -2.69
C GLN A 273 5.83 -7.81 -1.21
N MET A 274 5.41 -8.75 -0.36
CA MET A 274 5.31 -8.51 1.08
C MET A 274 6.67 -8.25 1.74
N THR A 275 7.77 -8.82 1.22
CA THR A 275 9.13 -8.51 1.71
C THR A 275 9.57 -7.09 1.35
N TRP A 276 9.02 -6.53 0.27
CA TRP A 276 9.22 -5.15 -0.16
C TRP A 276 8.21 -4.15 0.44
N ALA A 277 7.25 -4.64 1.23
CA ALA A 277 6.21 -3.81 1.79
C ALA A 277 6.77 -2.87 2.87
N VAL A 278 6.41 -1.61 2.78
CA VAL A 278 6.77 -0.56 3.74
C VAL A 278 5.53 -0.11 4.49
N GLY A 279 5.56 -0.27 5.81
CA GLY A 279 4.58 0.33 6.71
C GLY A 279 5.08 1.71 7.18
N PHE A 280 4.19 2.64 7.37
CA PHE A 280 4.54 3.93 7.96
C PHE A 280 3.87 4.08 9.34
N ARG A 281 4.53 4.82 10.22
CA ARG A 281 3.97 5.12 11.55
C ARG A 281 2.86 6.15 11.42
N GLU A 282 1.79 5.95 12.17
CA GLU A 282 0.77 6.98 12.33
C GLU A 282 1.34 8.16 13.17
N VAL A 283 0.95 9.36 12.78
CA VAL A 283 1.34 10.59 13.49
C VAL A 283 0.10 11.32 13.98
N ALA A 284 0.26 12.14 15.02
CA ALA A 284 -0.82 13.01 15.46
C ALA A 284 -1.27 13.92 14.30
N GLY A 285 -2.52 13.80 13.87
CA GLY A 285 -3.03 14.52 12.71
C GLY A 285 -2.74 13.87 11.34
N GLY A 286 -2.14 12.66 11.30
CA GLY A 286 -1.75 11.96 10.06
C GLY A 286 -2.89 11.74 9.06
N TYR A 287 -4.12 11.61 9.52
CA TYR A 287 -5.31 11.51 8.65
C TYR A 287 -5.49 12.72 7.71
N TYR A 288 -4.94 13.87 8.05
CA TYR A 288 -4.92 15.03 7.15
C TYR A 288 -3.93 14.84 5.99
N THR A 289 -2.86 14.09 6.19
CA THR A 289 -1.82 13.88 5.16
C THR A 289 -2.43 13.28 3.89
N THR A 290 -3.13 12.17 3.99
CA THR A 290 -3.78 11.54 2.83
C THR A 290 -4.77 12.47 2.14
N ARG A 291 -5.56 13.24 2.91
CA ARG A 291 -6.51 14.22 2.37
C ARG A 291 -5.80 15.35 1.62
N HIS A 292 -4.75 15.93 2.20
CA HIS A 292 -4.00 17.02 1.59
C HIS A 292 -3.22 16.56 0.37
N MET A 293 -2.63 15.36 0.42
CA MET A 293 -1.98 14.76 -0.74
C MET A 293 -2.95 14.48 -1.88
N THR A 294 -4.16 13.98 -1.58
CA THR A 294 -5.23 13.85 -2.57
C THR A 294 -5.56 15.18 -3.23
N ASN A 295 -5.69 16.25 -2.43
CA ASN A 295 -5.96 17.60 -2.94
C ASN A 295 -4.78 18.13 -3.78
N ALA A 296 -3.53 17.88 -3.37
CA ALA A 296 -2.34 18.28 -4.12
C ALA A 296 -2.30 17.62 -5.51
N VAL A 297 -2.51 16.29 -5.58
CA VAL A 297 -2.58 15.58 -6.87
C VAL A 297 -3.69 16.17 -7.75
N ARG A 298 -4.88 16.37 -7.20
CA ARG A 298 -6.02 16.93 -7.95
C ARG A 298 -5.76 18.36 -8.44
N LYS A 299 -5.10 19.18 -7.64
CA LYS A 299 -4.74 20.54 -8.04
C LYS A 299 -3.77 20.55 -9.22
N VAL A 300 -2.74 19.68 -9.17
CA VAL A 300 -1.78 19.53 -10.27
C VAL A 300 -2.46 19.00 -11.53
N THR A 301 -3.30 17.98 -11.41
CA THR A 301 -3.88 17.32 -12.57
C THR A 301 -5.06 18.09 -13.18
N ASN A 302 -5.89 18.78 -12.37
CA ASN A 302 -7.05 19.52 -12.85
C ASN A 302 -6.70 20.96 -13.22
N ASP A 303 -5.96 21.66 -12.35
CA ASP A 303 -5.67 23.10 -12.50
C ASP A 303 -4.34 23.35 -13.23
N LYS A 304 -3.58 22.28 -13.52
CA LYS A 304 -2.27 22.31 -14.19
C LYS A 304 -1.25 23.20 -13.47
N THR A 305 -1.31 23.19 -12.14
CA THR A 305 -0.31 23.91 -11.31
C THR A 305 1.02 23.17 -11.33
N ASP A 306 2.09 23.88 -11.01
CA ASP A 306 3.42 23.29 -10.88
C ASP A 306 3.43 22.22 -9.78
N PRO A 307 3.88 20.99 -10.07
CA PRO A 307 3.85 19.88 -9.11
C PRO A 307 4.71 20.17 -7.87
N ARG A 308 5.95 20.66 -8.07
CA ARG A 308 6.88 20.95 -6.99
C ARG A 308 6.34 22.02 -6.04
N GLU A 309 5.93 23.16 -6.57
CA GLU A 309 5.39 24.25 -5.77
C GLU A 309 4.13 23.81 -5.03
N THR A 310 3.24 23.09 -5.70
CA THR A 310 2.02 22.54 -5.09
C THR A 310 2.34 21.60 -3.95
N LEU A 311 3.28 20.67 -4.13
CA LEU A 311 3.65 19.71 -3.07
C LEU A 311 4.24 20.43 -1.86
N LEU A 312 5.12 21.43 -2.07
CA LEU A 312 5.74 22.19 -0.98
C LEU A 312 4.68 23.01 -0.19
N ASP A 313 3.69 23.57 -0.86
CA ASP A 313 2.58 24.27 -0.19
C ASP A 313 1.75 23.33 0.67
N TYR A 314 1.41 22.14 0.14
CA TYR A 314 0.66 21.17 0.91
C TYR A 314 1.48 20.52 2.03
N ALA A 315 2.79 20.35 1.88
CA ALA A 315 3.67 19.88 2.94
C ALA A 315 3.65 20.84 4.16
N ARG A 316 3.67 22.15 3.91
CA ARG A 316 3.52 23.17 4.97
C ARG A 316 2.17 23.04 5.67
N THR A 317 1.09 22.92 4.91
CA THR A 317 -0.26 22.76 5.47
C THR A 317 -0.37 21.46 6.31
N ILE A 318 0.23 20.36 5.85
CA ILE A 318 0.26 19.10 6.60
C ILE A 318 1.02 19.28 7.93
N ASN A 319 2.17 19.96 7.91
CA ASN A 319 2.96 20.21 9.11
C ASN A 319 2.22 21.11 10.12
N GLU A 320 1.50 22.12 9.64
CA GLU A 320 0.64 22.96 10.50
C GLU A 320 -0.44 22.12 11.22
N GLU A 321 -1.09 21.20 10.51
CA GLU A 321 -2.10 20.32 11.11
C GLU A 321 -1.49 19.29 12.07
N ILE A 322 -0.32 18.73 11.75
CA ILE A 322 0.43 17.84 12.65
C ILE A 322 0.78 18.60 13.95
N ASN A 323 1.37 19.78 13.84
CA ASN A 323 1.75 20.61 15.00
C ASN A 323 0.55 20.98 15.85
N LYS A 324 -0.56 21.38 15.23
CA LYS A 324 -1.81 21.67 15.93
C LYS A 324 -2.32 20.48 16.73
N LYS A 325 -2.32 19.27 16.15
CA LYS A 325 -2.73 18.06 16.84
C LYS A 325 -1.76 17.64 17.94
N ARG A 326 -0.47 17.80 17.71
CA ARG A 326 0.55 17.55 18.75
C ARG A 326 0.32 18.45 19.96
N LEU A 327 0.05 19.73 19.75
CA LEU A 327 -0.29 20.67 20.85
C LEU A 327 -1.57 20.25 21.58
N GLU A 328 -2.63 19.86 20.86
CA GLU A 328 -3.89 19.38 21.47
C GLU A 328 -3.65 18.14 22.38
N PHE A 329 -2.69 17.28 22.04
CA PHE A 329 -2.33 16.09 22.82
C PHE A 329 -1.21 16.33 23.85
N GLY A 330 -0.73 17.58 24.00
CA GLY A 330 0.38 17.92 24.90
C GLY A 330 1.72 17.31 24.49
N LEU A 331 1.88 17.01 23.20
CA LEU A 331 3.13 16.49 22.65
C LEU A 331 4.05 17.63 22.20
N PRO A 332 5.38 17.45 22.26
CA PRO A 332 6.33 18.46 21.79
C PRO A 332 6.14 18.68 20.28
N ILE A 333 6.22 19.95 19.87
CA ILE A 333 6.23 20.35 18.45
C ILE A 333 7.66 20.53 17.97
N ASP A 334 7.85 20.44 16.65
CA ASP A 334 9.10 20.76 15.98
C ASP A 334 9.05 22.23 15.57
N GLU A 335 9.77 23.10 16.29
CA GLU A 335 9.76 24.56 16.05
C GLU A 335 10.59 24.96 14.81
N GLU A 336 11.44 24.06 14.29
CA GLU A 336 12.32 24.33 13.14
C GLU A 336 11.69 23.97 11.77
N THR A 337 10.46 23.48 11.76
CA THR A 337 9.81 23.09 10.51
C THR A 337 9.04 24.26 9.93
N PRO A 338 9.51 24.91 8.84
CA PRO A 338 8.81 25.99 8.16
C PRO A 338 7.53 25.54 7.45
#